data_1d475c1ea00d97e68e15d76ad7864fc9
#
_entry.id   1d475c1ea00d97e68e15d76ad7864fc9
#
_cell.length_a   1.000
_cell.length_b   1.000
_cell.length_c   1.000
_cell.angle_alpha   90.00
_cell.angle_beta   90.00
_cell.angle_gamma   90.00
#
_symmetry.space_group_name_H-M   'P 1'
#
loop_
_entity.id
_entity.type
_entity.pdbx_description
1 polymer ?
#
loop_
_entity_poly.entity_id
_entity_poly.type
_entity_poly.pdbx_seq_one_letter_code
_entity_poly.pdbx_strand_id
1 'polypeptide(L)'
;MRSQSRSAALLGAAKALAPAGVDFHVFDRHGELPLFNPDIEAALPEPAMALRDAVAAADAIVIVSPEYAHGISGNMKNTLDWLVGHPPFVFKPVAVFNPAADAHHADESLKEILRTMSADLMGDACVRIPVIGAGITSAADVVASPMLAAVLVSAWQAVVCHVEGIRARGEAAVRVVFDR
;
A
#
# COMPACT_ATOMS: atom_id res chain seq x y z
N MET A 1 -11.31 13.26 3.37
CA MET A 1 -10.94 12.67 2.04
C MET A 1 -12.15 12.64 1.12
N ARG A 2 -11.98 12.65 -0.21
CA ARG A 2 -13.12 12.58 -1.15
C ARG A 2 -13.83 11.22 -1.01
N SER A 3 -15.15 11.21 -0.84
CA SER A 3 -15.98 10.01 -0.75
C SER A 3 -15.92 9.12 -2.01
N GLN A 4 -15.48 9.65 -3.14
CA GLN A 4 -15.29 8.96 -4.42
C GLN A 4 -13.82 9.01 -4.87
N SER A 5 -12.92 8.48 -4.06
CA SER A 5 -11.52 8.34 -4.45
C SER A 5 -11.34 7.11 -5.33
N ARG A 6 -10.70 7.25 -6.49
CA ARG A 6 -10.37 6.11 -7.38
C ARG A 6 -9.37 5.15 -6.74
N SER A 7 -8.47 5.67 -5.90
CA SER A 7 -7.63 4.82 -5.05
C SER A 7 -8.46 3.97 -4.08
N ALA A 8 -9.58 4.54 -3.55
CA ALA A 8 -10.50 3.78 -2.71
C ALA A 8 -11.24 2.69 -3.49
N ALA A 9 -11.64 2.96 -4.75
CA ALA A 9 -12.25 1.96 -5.61
C ALA A 9 -11.28 0.79 -5.88
N LEU A 10 -10.02 1.11 -6.20
CA LEU A 10 -8.98 0.11 -6.40
C LEU A 10 -8.70 -0.70 -5.13
N LEU A 11 -8.60 -0.03 -3.97
CA LEU A 11 -8.40 -0.68 -2.68
C LEU A 11 -9.57 -1.62 -2.33
N GLY A 12 -10.82 -1.17 -2.55
CA GLY A 12 -12.00 -1.99 -2.34
C GLY A 12 -12.04 -3.23 -3.27
N ALA A 13 -11.61 -3.07 -4.53
CA ALA A 13 -11.49 -4.18 -5.46
C ALA A 13 -10.36 -5.14 -5.07
N ALA A 14 -9.22 -4.62 -4.63
CA ALA A 14 -8.11 -5.42 -4.12
C ALA A 14 -8.57 -6.27 -2.93
N LYS A 15 -9.34 -5.68 -1.99
CA LYS A 15 -9.95 -6.42 -0.88
C LYS A 15 -10.93 -7.51 -1.36
N ALA A 16 -11.79 -7.20 -2.32
CA ALA A 16 -12.79 -8.14 -2.84
C ALA A 16 -12.17 -9.33 -3.59
N LEU A 17 -10.99 -9.12 -4.20
CA LEU A 17 -10.26 -10.12 -4.96
C LEU A 17 -9.08 -10.74 -4.17
N ALA A 18 -8.95 -10.43 -2.89
CA ALA A 18 -7.93 -11.03 -2.04
C ALA A 18 -8.13 -12.55 -1.96
N PRO A 19 -7.07 -13.35 -2.08
CA PRO A 19 -7.17 -14.81 -1.97
C PRO A 19 -7.67 -15.26 -0.60
N ALA A 20 -8.28 -16.45 -0.54
CA ALA A 20 -8.63 -17.07 0.73
C ALA A 20 -7.39 -17.25 1.61
N GLY A 21 -7.50 -16.89 2.89
CA GLY A 21 -6.39 -16.96 3.85
C GLY A 21 -5.55 -15.68 3.97
N VAL A 22 -5.82 -14.68 3.13
CA VAL A 22 -5.25 -13.32 3.32
C VAL A 22 -6.15 -12.54 4.27
N ASP A 23 -5.60 -12.18 5.44
CA ASP A 23 -6.23 -11.25 6.37
C ASP A 23 -5.94 -9.82 5.91
N PHE A 24 -6.97 -9.16 5.35
CA PHE A 24 -6.86 -7.87 4.71
C PHE A 24 -7.27 -6.74 5.66
N HIS A 25 -6.32 -5.98 6.12
CA HIS A 25 -6.54 -4.82 6.97
C HIS A 25 -6.28 -3.50 6.23
N VAL A 26 -7.20 -2.54 6.34
CA VAL A 26 -7.04 -1.19 5.75
C VAL A 26 -6.66 -0.21 6.83
N PHE A 27 -5.52 0.47 6.68
CA PHE A 27 -5.21 1.63 7.49
C PHE A 27 -5.78 2.87 6.80
N ASP A 28 -6.82 3.48 7.36
CA ASP A 28 -7.57 4.61 6.79
C ASP A 28 -7.40 5.91 7.60
N ARG A 29 -6.50 5.90 8.60
CA ARG A 29 -6.31 6.98 9.57
C ARG A 29 -5.17 7.94 9.24
N HIS A 30 -4.58 7.90 8.02
CA HIS A 30 -3.49 8.82 7.68
C HIS A 30 -3.90 10.30 7.68
N GLY A 31 -5.19 10.61 7.53
CA GLY A 31 -5.70 11.97 7.71
C GLY A 31 -5.64 12.49 9.16
N GLU A 32 -5.45 11.60 10.14
CA GLU A 32 -5.33 11.92 11.55
C GLU A 32 -3.86 12.06 11.99
N LEU A 33 -2.92 11.61 11.14
CA LEU A 33 -1.49 11.73 11.44
C LEU A 33 -1.10 13.19 11.49
N PRO A 34 -0.52 13.69 12.58
CA PRO A 34 0.09 15.01 12.59
C PRO A 34 1.25 15.04 11.60
N LEU A 35 1.67 16.23 11.18
CA LEU A 35 2.89 16.37 10.40
C LEU A 35 4.05 15.76 11.21
N PHE A 36 4.86 14.95 10.54
CA PHE A 36 6.00 14.31 11.15
C PHE A 36 6.94 15.37 11.76
N ASN A 37 7.30 15.14 13.01
CA ASN A 37 8.28 15.93 13.71
C ASN A 37 9.12 14.99 14.58
N PRO A 38 10.45 14.92 14.38
CA PRO A 38 11.32 14.06 15.18
C PRO A 38 11.29 14.41 16.68
N ASP A 39 11.01 15.68 17.05
CA ASP A 39 10.97 16.09 18.46
C ASP A 39 9.87 15.41 19.29
N ILE A 40 8.79 14.97 18.62
CA ILE A 40 7.68 14.27 19.29
C ILE A 40 7.75 12.74 19.12
N GLU A 41 8.79 12.23 18.48
CA GLU A 41 8.92 10.78 18.24
C GLU A 41 9.10 9.98 19.53
N ALA A 42 9.67 10.58 20.58
CA ALA A 42 9.82 9.97 21.90
C ALA A 42 8.47 9.78 22.63
N ALA A 43 7.42 10.53 22.22
CA ALA A 43 6.06 10.46 22.76
C ALA A 43 5.08 10.39 21.59
N LEU A 44 5.09 9.25 20.89
CA LEU A 44 4.31 9.04 19.67
C LEU A 44 2.84 9.42 19.84
N PRO A 45 2.30 10.30 18.97
CA PRO A 45 0.86 10.52 18.89
C PRO A 45 0.12 9.21 18.60
N GLU A 46 -1.07 9.06 19.17
CA GLU A 46 -1.87 7.83 19.03
C GLU A 46 -2.06 7.36 17.58
N PRO A 47 -2.38 8.23 16.60
CA PRO A 47 -2.47 7.79 15.20
C PRO A 47 -1.15 7.25 14.62
N ALA A 48 -0.01 7.82 15.02
CA ALA A 48 1.29 7.35 14.57
C ALA A 48 1.66 6.01 15.24
N MET A 49 1.29 5.82 16.50
CA MET A 49 1.43 4.54 17.18
C MET A 49 0.58 3.46 16.50
N ALA A 50 -0.70 3.75 16.22
CA ALA A 50 -1.60 2.83 15.51
C ALA A 50 -1.06 2.45 14.10
N LEU A 51 -0.46 3.40 13.37
CA LEU A 51 0.21 3.11 12.10
C LEU A 51 1.39 2.15 12.29
N ARG A 52 2.28 2.44 13.24
CA ARG A 52 3.46 1.60 13.52
C ARG A 52 3.07 0.20 13.97
N ASP A 53 2.05 0.07 14.81
CA ASP A 53 1.52 -1.22 15.27
C ASP A 53 0.93 -2.02 14.11
N ALA A 54 0.16 -1.37 13.23
CA ALA A 54 -0.40 -2.01 12.04
C ALA A 54 0.71 -2.53 11.10
N VAL A 55 1.75 -1.72 10.86
CA VAL A 55 2.91 -2.11 10.06
C VAL A 55 3.71 -3.23 10.71
N ALA A 56 3.91 -3.19 12.02
CA ALA A 56 4.62 -4.24 12.74
C ALA A 56 3.89 -5.58 12.67
N ALA A 57 2.56 -5.56 12.79
CA ALA A 57 1.72 -6.76 12.75
C ALA A 57 1.55 -7.35 11.34
N ALA A 58 1.84 -6.60 10.29
CA ALA A 58 1.65 -7.04 8.91
C ALA A 58 2.84 -7.85 8.39
N ASP A 59 2.57 -8.87 7.58
CA ASP A 59 3.60 -9.62 6.83
C ASP A 59 3.98 -8.91 5.52
N ALA A 60 3.04 -8.14 4.95
CA ALA A 60 3.27 -7.34 3.77
C ALA A 60 2.41 -6.07 3.79
N ILE A 61 2.82 -5.07 3.02
CA ILE A 61 2.09 -3.81 2.83
C ILE A 61 1.78 -3.66 1.35
N VAL A 62 0.55 -3.25 1.03
CA VAL A 62 0.17 -2.79 -0.30
C VAL A 62 -0.17 -1.31 -0.24
N ILE A 63 0.52 -0.51 -1.03
CA ILE A 63 0.31 0.94 -1.10
C ILE A 63 -0.46 1.28 -2.37
N VAL A 64 -1.56 2.03 -2.20
CA VAL A 64 -2.32 2.61 -3.31
C VAL A 64 -2.25 4.13 -3.19
N SER A 65 -1.42 4.77 -4.00
CA SER A 65 -1.23 6.23 -3.94
C SER A 65 -1.50 6.89 -5.30
N PRO A 66 -2.27 7.99 -5.34
CA PRO A 66 -2.43 8.78 -6.56
C PRO A 66 -1.20 9.65 -6.82
N GLU A 67 -1.05 10.08 -8.08
CA GLU A 67 -0.09 11.11 -8.46
C GLU A 67 -0.73 12.49 -8.37
N TYR A 68 -0.03 13.43 -7.72
CA TYR A 68 -0.38 14.85 -7.66
C TYR A 68 0.82 15.71 -8.07
N ALA A 69 0.66 16.51 -9.11
CA ALA A 69 1.70 17.40 -9.60
C ALA A 69 3.06 16.67 -9.80
N HIS A 70 3.01 15.50 -10.44
CA HIS A 70 4.17 14.62 -10.68
C HIS A 70 4.89 14.14 -9.40
N GLY A 71 4.18 14.08 -8.29
CA GLY A 71 4.71 13.57 -7.01
C GLY A 71 3.73 12.71 -6.24
N ILE A 72 4.22 12.07 -5.18
CA ILE A 72 3.37 11.38 -4.20
C ILE A 72 2.54 12.41 -3.43
N SER A 73 1.40 11.97 -2.90
CA SER A 73 0.57 12.86 -2.08
C SER A 73 1.29 13.26 -0.78
N GLY A 74 1.01 14.47 -0.27
CA GLY A 74 1.57 14.91 1.01
C GLY A 74 1.21 13.98 2.18
N ASN A 75 -0.01 13.43 2.19
CA ASN A 75 -0.40 12.44 3.19
C ASN A 75 0.44 11.17 3.11
N MET A 76 0.69 10.65 1.91
CA MET A 76 1.54 9.48 1.72
C MET A 76 2.96 9.76 2.19
N LYS A 77 3.54 10.92 1.81
CA LYS A 77 4.87 11.29 2.27
C LYS A 77 4.93 11.38 3.80
N ASN A 78 3.96 12.03 4.42
CA ASN A 78 3.86 12.14 5.88
C ASN A 78 3.72 10.78 6.57
N THR A 79 2.92 9.87 5.99
CA THR A 79 2.77 8.49 6.49
C THR A 79 4.12 7.76 6.47
N LEU A 80 4.86 7.87 5.37
CA LEU A 80 6.19 7.26 5.25
C LEU A 80 7.21 7.88 6.20
N ASP A 81 7.15 9.20 6.42
CA ASP A 81 8.04 9.89 7.36
C ASP A 81 7.88 9.35 8.80
N TRP A 82 6.66 9.04 9.22
CA TRP A 82 6.39 8.38 10.50
C TRP A 82 6.94 6.96 10.60
N LEU A 83 7.29 6.34 9.47
CA LEU A 83 7.83 4.97 9.41
C LEU A 83 9.36 4.92 9.23
N VAL A 84 10.03 6.04 8.92
CA VAL A 84 11.49 6.08 8.68
C VAL A 84 12.27 5.55 9.88
N GLY A 85 11.90 5.95 11.11
CA GLY A 85 12.52 5.49 12.35
C GLY A 85 11.90 4.21 12.94
N HIS A 86 11.11 3.45 12.18
CA HIS A 86 10.38 2.28 12.68
C HIS A 86 11.03 0.97 12.25
N PRO A 87 11.81 0.28 13.12
CA PRO A 87 12.56 -0.91 12.73
C PRO A 87 11.74 -2.04 12.09
N PRO A 88 10.46 -2.29 12.49
CA PRO A 88 9.63 -3.31 11.83
C PRO A 88 9.30 -3.02 10.36
N PHE A 89 9.57 -1.82 9.84
CA PHE A 89 9.43 -1.49 8.43
C PHE A 89 10.61 -1.98 7.57
N VAL A 90 11.80 -2.14 8.19
CA VAL A 90 13.00 -2.59 7.48
C VAL A 90 12.80 -4.01 6.95
N PHE A 91 13.05 -4.21 5.66
CA PHE A 91 12.80 -5.45 4.91
C PHE A 91 11.34 -5.91 4.89
N LYS A 92 10.40 -5.01 5.22
CA LYS A 92 8.99 -5.29 5.07
C LYS A 92 8.65 -5.47 3.58
N PRO A 93 7.99 -6.58 3.19
CA PRO A 93 7.49 -6.76 1.83
C PRO A 93 6.47 -5.67 1.47
N VAL A 94 6.71 -4.94 0.38
CA VAL A 94 5.84 -3.83 -0.06
C VAL A 94 5.53 -3.98 -1.53
N ALA A 95 4.24 -3.90 -1.90
CA ALA A 95 3.77 -3.75 -3.27
C ALA A 95 3.16 -2.36 -3.47
N VAL A 96 3.25 -1.84 -4.69
CA VAL A 96 2.62 -0.57 -5.10
C VAL A 96 1.59 -0.87 -6.18
N PHE A 97 0.31 -0.58 -5.89
CA PHE A 97 -0.78 -0.65 -6.86
C PHE A 97 -1.07 0.77 -7.37
N ASN A 98 -0.53 1.11 -8.52
CA ASN A 98 -0.70 2.44 -9.11
C ASN A 98 -2.07 2.53 -9.82
N PRO A 99 -2.98 3.46 -9.41
CA PRO A 99 -4.31 3.57 -9.98
C PRO A 99 -4.36 4.24 -11.37
N ALA A 100 -3.23 4.66 -11.93
CA ALA A 100 -3.16 5.36 -13.20
C ALA A 100 -2.18 4.69 -14.18
N ALA A 101 -2.53 4.68 -15.46
CA ALA A 101 -1.67 4.12 -16.51
C ALA A 101 -0.40 4.96 -16.71
N ASP A 102 -0.56 6.29 -16.73
CA ASP A 102 0.48 7.24 -17.14
C ASP A 102 1.19 7.95 -15.97
N ALA A 103 0.75 7.70 -14.73
CA ALA A 103 1.34 8.28 -13.53
C ALA A 103 2.64 7.54 -13.16
N HIS A 104 3.74 7.87 -13.84
CA HIS A 104 5.03 7.21 -13.61
C HIS A 104 5.93 7.99 -12.63
N HIS A 105 5.79 9.30 -12.53
CA HIS A 105 6.62 10.12 -11.66
C HIS A 105 6.41 9.80 -10.17
N ALA A 106 5.16 9.76 -9.73
CA ALA A 106 4.84 9.39 -8.34
C ALA A 106 5.17 7.93 -8.05
N ASP A 107 4.95 7.02 -9.01
CA ASP A 107 5.26 5.59 -8.88
C ASP A 107 6.77 5.37 -8.66
N GLU A 108 7.61 5.99 -9.51
CA GLU A 108 9.06 5.91 -9.40
C GLU A 108 9.59 6.57 -8.11
N SER A 109 9.07 7.76 -7.79
CA SER A 109 9.43 8.47 -6.56
C SER A 109 9.05 7.67 -5.31
N LEU A 110 7.85 7.08 -5.28
CA LEU A 110 7.42 6.24 -4.17
C LEU A 110 8.33 5.01 -4.00
N LYS A 111 8.62 4.31 -5.08
CA LYS A 111 9.50 3.14 -5.06
C LYS A 111 10.92 3.51 -4.62
N GLU A 112 11.43 4.67 -5.02
CA GLU A 112 12.73 5.15 -4.58
C GLU A 112 12.76 5.46 -3.07
N ILE A 113 11.71 6.13 -2.56
CA ILE A 113 11.56 6.36 -1.12
C ILE A 113 11.53 5.04 -0.36
N LEU A 114 10.74 4.07 -0.82
CA LEU A 114 10.62 2.76 -0.18
C LEU A 114 11.96 2.00 -0.17
N ARG A 115 12.74 2.04 -1.26
CA ARG A 115 14.10 1.46 -1.29
C ARG A 115 15.03 2.14 -0.31
N THR A 116 15.00 3.49 -0.26
CA THR A 116 15.80 4.27 0.70
C THR A 116 15.45 3.91 2.15
N MET A 117 14.19 3.60 2.42
CA MET A 117 13.71 3.10 3.71
C MET A 117 13.99 1.61 3.93
N SER A 118 14.72 0.95 3.03
CA SER A 118 15.05 -0.48 3.07
C SER A 118 13.83 -1.42 3.05
N ALA A 119 12.75 -1.03 2.39
CA ALA A 119 11.63 -1.93 2.14
C ALA A 119 12.02 -3.03 1.14
N ASP A 120 11.47 -4.23 1.31
CA ASP A 120 11.56 -5.31 0.32
C ASP A 120 10.47 -5.10 -0.75
N LEU A 121 10.83 -4.43 -1.85
CA LEU A 121 9.89 -4.17 -2.94
C LEU A 121 9.59 -5.45 -3.72
N MET A 122 8.34 -5.90 -3.66
CA MET A 122 7.83 -7.04 -4.42
C MET A 122 7.60 -6.63 -5.89
N GLY A 123 8.68 -6.62 -6.70
CA GLY A 123 8.64 -6.10 -8.08
C GLY A 123 7.50 -6.65 -8.94
N ASP A 124 7.28 -7.97 -8.90
CA ASP A 124 6.24 -8.66 -9.67
C ASP A 124 4.81 -8.34 -9.16
N ALA A 125 4.68 -7.85 -7.93
CA ALA A 125 3.43 -7.41 -7.35
C ALA A 125 3.19 -5.89 -7.52
N CYS A 126 4.19 -5.12 -7.95
CA CYS A 126 4.02 -3.70 -8.24
C CYS A 126 3.37 -3.52 -9.62
N VAL A 127 2.08 -3.15 -9.62
CA VAL A 127 1.27 -3.13 -10.85
C VAL A 127 0.63 -1.77 -11.10
N ARG A 128 0.41 -1.45 -12.38
CA ARG A 128 -0.42 -0.33 -12.83
C ARG A 128 -1.82 -0.83 -13.18
N ILE A 129 -2.82 -0.25 -12.55
CA ILE A 129 -4.22 -0.63 -12.72
C ILE A 129 -4.99 0.63 -13.12
N PRO A 130 -5.21 0.86 -14.42
CA PRO A 130 -5.70 2.14 -14.93
C PRO A 130 -7.18 2.35 -14.62
N VAL A 131 -7.49 2.69 -13.38
CA VAL A 131 -8.84 3.07 -12.95
C VAL A 131 -9.12 4.57 -13.18
N ILE A 132 -8.06 5.38 -13.30
CA ILE A 132 -8.16 6.80 -13.60
C ILE A 132 -8.33 6.98 -15.12
N GLY A 133 -9.40 7.67 -15.53
CA GLY A 133 -9.71 7.88 -16.96
C GLY A 133 -10.56 6.78 -17.63
N ALA A 134 -10.72 5.61 -16.99
CA ALA A 134 -11.45 4.47 -17.57
C ALA A 134 -12.95 4.42 -17.23
N GLY A 135 -13.54 5.51 -16.73
CA GLY A 135 -14.94 5.51 -16.29
C GLY A 135 -15.22 4.73 -15.02
N ILE A 136 -14.18 4.16 -14.40
CA ILE A 136 -14.27 3.40 -13.15
C ILE A 136 -14.55 4.34 -11.98
N THR A 137 -15.59 4.07 -11.22
CA THR A 137 -16.03 4.90 -10.09
C THR A 137 -16.14 4.13 -8.78
N SER A 138 -16.23 2.80 -8.84
CA SER A 138 -16.43 1.92 -7.70
C SER A 138 -15.53 0.68 -7.75
N ALA A 139 -15.39 0.00 -6.61
CA ALA A 139 -14.73 -1.30 -6.54
C ALA A 139 -15.43 -2.35 -7.42
N ALA A 140 -16.76 -2.29 -7.50
CA ALA A 140 -17.55 -3.21 -8.34
C ALA A 140 -17.22 -3.06 -9.83
N ASP A 141 -16.97 -1.83 -10.32
CA ASP A 141 -16.57 -1.58 -11.71
C ASP A 141 -15.21 -2.22 -12.02
N VAL A 142 -14.26 -2.15 -11.07
CA VAL A 142 -12.94 -2.79 -11.22
C VAL A 142 -13.09 -4.31 -11.26
N VAL A 143 -13.85 -4.88 -10.35
CA VAL A 143 -14.10 -6.33 -10.26
C VAL A 143 -14.85 -6.83 -11.50
N ALA A 144 -15.77 -6.06 -12.04
CA ALA A 144 -16.53 -6.40 -13.24
C ALA A 144 -15.70 -6.31 -14.53
N SER A 145 -14.54 -5.65 -14.51
CA SER A 145 -13.63 -5.59 -15.64
C SER A 145 -12.70 -6.81 -15.67
N PRO A 146 -12.85 -7.75 -16.62
CA PRO A 146 -12.00 -8.94 -16.65
C PRO A 146 -10.50 -8.63 -16.71
N MET A 147 -10.13 -7.57 -17.43
CA MET A 147 -8.73 -7.15 -17.58
C MET A 147 -8.18 -6.64 -16.24
N LEU A 148 -8.90 -5.72 -15.56
CA LEU A 148 -8.43 -5.14 -14.30
C LEU A 148 -8.44 -6.17 -13.18
N ALA A 149 -9.47 -7.01 -13.12
CA ALA A 149 -9.55 -8.11 -12.17
C ALA A 149 -8.40 -9.10 -12.35
N ALA A 150 -8.06 -9.47 -13.59
CA ALA A 150 -6.94 -10.38 -13.86
C ALA A 150 -5.61 -9.79 -13.40
N VAL A 151 -5.35 -8.50 -13.60
CA VAL A 151 -4.14 -7.83 -13.12
C VAL A 151 -4.08 -7.85 -11.59
N LEU A 152 -5.20 -7.56 -10.90
CA LEU A 152 -5.25 -7.63 -9.43
C LEU A 152 -5.03 -9.04 -8.90
N VAL A 153 -5.65 -10.04 -9.50
CA VAL A 153 -5.47 -11.45 -9.11
C VAL A 153 -4.02 -11.87 -9.29
N SER A 154 -3.39 -11.52 -10.42
CA SER A 154 -1.97 -11.79 -10.65
C SER A 154 -1.07 -11.10 -9.63
N ALA A 155 -1.34 -9.83 -9.31
CA ALA A 155 -0.58 -9.09 -8.29
C ALA A 155 -0.72 -9.75 -6.90
N TRP A 156 -1.92 -10.19 -6.55
CA TRP A 156 -2.15 -10.94 -5.31
C TRP A 156 -1.36 -12.26 -5.26
N GLN A 157 -1.35 -13.01 -6.36
CA GLN A 157 -0.56 -14.23 -6.44
C GLN A 157 0.93 -13.95 -6.21
N ALA A 158 1.45 -12.86 -6.79
CA ALA A 158 2.84 -12.45 -6.58
C ALA A 158 3.09 -12.06 -5.10
N VAL A 159 2.19 -11.31 -4.45
CA VAL A 159 2.29 -10.98 -3.02
C VAL A 159 2.33 -12.25 -2.17
N VAL A 160 1.38 -13.16 -2.36
CA VAL A 160 1.30 -14.41 -1.57
C VAL A 160 2.54 -15.26 -1.79
N CYS A 161 2.96 -15.47 -3.04
CA CYS A 161 4.15 -16.26 -3.36
C CYS A 161 5.42 -15.68 -2.71
N HIS A 162 5.58 -14.34 -2.73
CA HIS A 162 6.72 -13.67 -2.11
C HIS A 162 6.75 -13.89 -0.60
N VAL A 163 5.62 -13.67 0.07
CA VAL A 163 5.49 -13.82 1.52
C VAL A 163 5.66 -15.29 1.96
N GLU A 164 5.06 -16.24 1.23
CA GLU A 164 5.24 -17.67 1.49
C GLU A 164 6.71 -18.09 1.30
N GLY A 165 7.39 -17.52 0.32
CA GLY A 165 8.82 -17.73 0.12
C GLY A 165 9.67 -17.25 1.30
N ILE A 166 9.31 -16.13 1.94
CA ILE A 166 9.97 -15.66 3.17
C ILE A 166 9.71 -16.64 4.32
N ARG A 167 8.47 -17.07 4.48
CA ARG A 167 8.06 -18.02 5.53
C ARG A 167 8.75 -19.37 5.43
N ALA A 168 8.84 -19.91 4.23
CA ALA A 168 9.52 -21.19 3.98
C ALA A 168 11.00 -21.13 4.37
N ARG A 169 11.58 -19.92 4.44
CA ARG A 169 12.96 -19.68 4.91
C ARG A 169 13.06 -19.49 6.42
N GLY A 170 11.97 -19.47 7.18
CA GLY A 170 12.05 -19.50 8.65
C GLY A 170 11.05 -18.71 9.46
N GLU A 171 9.85 -18.34 8.95
CA GLU A 171 8.95 -17.49 9.76
C GLU A 171 7.42 -17.61 9.58
N ALA A 172 6.68 -16.98 10.48
CA ALA A 172 5.25 -17.08 10.82
C ALA A 172 4.23 -16.38 9.86
N ALA A 173 2.97 -16.42 10.24
CA ALA A 173 1.71 -16.13 9.51
C ALA A 173 1.51 -14.77 8.77
N VAL A 174 0.85 -14.74 7.56
CA VAL A 174 0.69 -13.56 6.65
C VAL A 174 -0.44 -12.61 7.06
N ARG A 175 -0.10 -11.35 7.32
CA ARG A 175 -1.05 -10.23 7.44
C ARG A 175 -0.65 -9.10 6.51
N VAL A 176 -1.60 -8.57 5.72
CA VAL A 176 -1.36 -7.48 4.77
C VAL A 176 -2.05 -6.20 5.25
N VAL A 177 -1.30 -5.11 5.34
CA VAL A 177 -1.82 -3.77 5.63
C VAL A 177 -1.86 -2.96 4.35
N PHE A 178 -2.95 -2.23 4.13
CA PHE A 178 -3.09 -1.32 3.00
C PHE A 178 -3.05 0.12 3.49
N ASP A 179 -2.24 0.91 2.83
CA ASP A 179 -2.23 2.37 2.97
C ASP A 179 -2.94 3.03 1.78
N ARG A 180 -3.65 4.15 2.03
CA ARG A 180 -4.64 4.77 1.15
C ARG A 180 -4.23 6.18 0.71
#